data_99b5f2f84f7de24b7a72bdd12b91417f
#
_entry.id   99b5f2f84f7de24b7a72bdd12b91417f
#
_cell.length_a   1.000
_cell.length_b   1.000
_cell.length_c   1.000
_cell.angle_alpha   90.00
_cell.angle_beta   90.00
_cell.angle_gamma   90.00
#
_symmetry.space_group_name_H-M   'P 1'
#
loop_
_entity.id
_entity.type
_entity.pdbx_description
1 polymer ?
#
loop_
_entity_poly.entity_id
_entity_poly.type
_entity_poly.pdbx_seq_one_letter_code
_entity_poly.pdbx_strand_id
1 'polypeptide(L)'
;IVPCPELCFLQLAQSLDLLPLIQAGCFLCATFGLDPSVPSGLMGRTPLTSPRRIGAYLERCPGHDGLTRVREALRFVCAEAASPPEVFMRLVLGLPARLGGFGLSGSVMNKRIKPSKRAKALAGRESLVPDLYLPDCKLDIEFDSNAEHLTARQATLDATKRMALESDGLKVITVTTSQLASASAMRHVAQEAHARRGTRLRLRCKNFALRQ
;
A
#
# COMPACT_ATOMS: atom_id res chain seq x y z
N ILE A 1 19.51 -22.13 -12.92
CA ILE A 1 19.08 -20.85 -13.54
C ILE A 1 17.81 -20.43 -12.84
N VAL A 2 17.81 -19.24 -12.23
CA VAL A 2 16.63 -18.67 -11.59
C VAL A 2 16.02 -17.67 -12.56
N PRO A 3 14.70 -17.72 -12.84
CA PRO A 3 14.04 -16.74 -13.69
C PRO A 3 14.06 -15.34 -13.07
N CYS A 4 14.07 -14.29 -13.89
CA CYS A 4 13.98 -12.93 -13.41
C CYS A 4 12.56 -12.66 -12.81
N PRO A 5 12.42 -11.70 -11.87
CA PRO A 5 11.14 -11.42 -11.23
C PRO A 5 10.01 -11.08 -12.21
N GLU A 6 10.32 -10.41 -13.31
CA GLU A 6 9.37 -10.04 -14.35
C GLU A 6 8.82 -11.27 -15.08
N LEU A 7 9.69 -12.26 -15.38
CA LEU A 7 9.26 -13.53 -15.96
C LEU A 7 8.45 -14.35 -14.99
N CYS A 8 8.86 -14.41 -13.71
CA CYS A 8 8.06 -15.08 -12.67
C CYS A 8 6.64 -14.49 -12.61
N PHE A 9 6.51 -13.17 -12.65
CA PHE A 9 5.22 -12.51 -12.62
C PHE A 9 4.36 -12.85 -13.84
N LEU A 10 4.95 -12.93 -15.03
CA LEU A 10 4.26 -13.35 -16.24
C LEU A 10 3.80 -14.82 -16.16
N GLN A 11 4.63 -15.71 -15.64
CA GLN A 11 4.29 -17.13 -15.47
C GLN A 11 3.17 -17.34 -14.44
N LEU A 12 3.17 -16.59 -13.32
CA LEU A 12 2.12 -16.64 -12.30
C LEU A 12 0.74 -16.29 -12.87
N ALA A 13 0.66 -15.48 -13.92
CA ALA A 13 -0.60 -15.13 -14.55
C ALA A 13 -1.30 -16.32 -15.26
N GLN A 14 -0.62 -17.42 -15.48
CA GLN A 14 -1.22 -18.63 -16.05
C GLN A 14 -2.02 -19.41 -15.00
N SER A 15 -1.65 -19.32 -13.72
CA SER A 15 -2.23 -20.10 -12.62
C SER A 15 -2.99 -19.28 -11.60
N LEU A 16 -2.68 -17.98 -11.45
CA LEU A 16 -3.32 -17.14 -10.44
C LEU A 16 -4.49 -16.33 -11.03
N ASP A 17 -5.53 -16.19 -10.22
CA ASP A 17 -6.58 -15.21 -10.46
C ASP A 17 -6.06 -13.78 -10.28
N LEU A 18 -6.85 -12.79 -10.73
CA LEU A 18 -6.43 -11.40 -10.82
C LEU A 18 -5.98 -10.82 -9.46
N LEU A 19 -6.72 -11.05 -8.37
CA LEU A 19 -6.38 -10.48 -7.06
C LEU A 19 -5.09 -11.06 -6.47
N PRO A 20 -4.91 -12.41 -6.39
CA PRO A 20 -3.61 -12.98 -5.99
C PRO A 20 -2.45 -12.57 -6.89
N LEU A 21 -2.67 -12.40 -8.18
CA LEU A 21 -1.66 -11.93 -9.10
C LEU A 21 -1.24 -10.48 -8.80
N ILE A 22 -2.20 -9.57 -8.55
CA ILE A 22 -1.91 -8.19 -8.13
C ILE A 22 -1.06 -8.20 -6.86
N GLN A 23 -1.46 -9.00 -5.86
CA GLN A 23 -0.75 -9.12 -4.59
C GLN A 23 0.70 -9.63 -4.79
N ALA A 24 0.89 -10.66 -5.61
CA ALA A 24 2.22 -11.17 -5.97
C ALA A 24 3.09 -10.07 -6.62
N GLY A 25 2.52 -9.30 -7.54
CA GLY A 25 3.20 -8.16 -8.17
C GLY A 25 3.62 -7.09 -7.14
N CYS A 26 2.74 -6.76 -6.18
CA CYS A 26 3.07 -5.85 -5.09
C CYS A 26 4.23 -6.39 -4.24
N PHE A 27 4.23 -7.68 -3.91
CA PHE A 27 5.30 -8.30 -3.13
C PHE A 27 6.64 -8.30 -3.87
N LEU A 28 6.65 -8.52 -5.18
CA LEU A 28 7.88 -8.41 -5.98
C LEU A 28 8.46 -6.98 -5.97
N CYS A 29 7.59 -5.97 -5.89
CA CYS A 29 7.95 -4.56 -5.87
C CYS A 29 8.11 -3.97 -4.46
N ALA A 30 7.98 -4.78 -3.40
CA ALA A 30 8.04 -4.37 -2.01
C ALA A 30 9.48 -4.27 -1.48
N THR A 31 9.66 -3.49 -0.41
CA THR A 31 10.94 -3.35 0.31
C THR A 31 11.10 -4.35 1.46
N PHE A 32 10.20 -5.31 1.60
CA PHE A 32 10.30 -6.41 2.55
C PHE A 32 10.47 -7.76 1.84
N GLY A 33 11.05 -8.72 2.54
CA GLY A 33 11.08 -10.15 2.22
C GLY A 33 10.55 -10.96 3.39
N LEU A 34 10.06 -12.18 3.12
CA LEU A 34 9.71 -13.12 4.17
C LEU A 34 10.98 -13.85 4.61
N ASP A 35 11.24 -13.88 5.92
CA ASP A 35 12.37 -14.59 6.52
C ASP A 35 11.91 -15.26 7.82
N PRO A 36 11.69 -16.59 7.80
CA PRO A 36 11.27 -17.32 9.00
C PRO A 36 12.31 -17.32 10.13
N SER A 37 13.57 -16.96 9.85
CA SER A 37 14.64 -16.93 10.83
C SER A 37 14.58 -15.71 11.77
N VAL A 38 13.84 -14.66 11.38
CA VAL A 38 13.67 -13.48 12.24
C VAL A 38 12.33 -13.50 12.98
N PRO A 39 12.26 -12.99 14.23
CA PRO A 39 11.04 -13.04 15.05
C PRO A 39 9.81 -12.39 14.40
N SER A 40 10.01 -11.33 13.61
CA SER A 40 8.93 -10.65 12.87
C SER A 40 8.47 -11.41 11.62
N GLY A 41 9.21 -12.43 11.18
CA GLY A 41 8.99 -13.11 9.90
C GLY A 41 9.31 -12.24 8.68
N LEU A 42 9.80 -11.00 8.87
CA LEU A 42 10.01 -10.02 7.82
C LEU A 42 11.44 -9.44 7.89
N MET A 43 12.07 -9.35 6.74
CA MET A 43 13.35 -8.66 6.58
C MET A 43 13.24 -7.51 5.59
N GLY A 44 13.96 -6.41 5.82
CA GLY A 44 14.10 -5.34 4.83
C GLY A 44 14.94 -5.81 3.65
N ARG A 45 14.52 -5.44 2.43
CA ARG A 45 15.28 -5.71 1.21
C ARG A 45 15.05 -4.63 0.16
N THR A 46 15.93 -4.57 -0.84
CA THR A 46 15.63 -3.81 -2.06
C THR A 46 14.53 -4.51 -2.86
N PRO A 47 13.61 -3.77 -3.50
CA PRO A 47 12.61 -4.36 -4.39
C PRO A 47 13.26 -5.26 -5.46
N LEU A 48 12.68 -6.42 -5.71
CA LEU A 48 13.19 -7.33 -6.76
C LEU A 48 12.98 -6.74 -8.16
N THR A 49 11.90 -5.98 -8.33
CA THR A 49 11.56 -5.28 -9.56
C THR A 49 10.75 -4.02 -9.26
N SER A 50 10.18 -3.41 -10.30
CA SER A 50 9.25 -2.28 -10.18
C SER A 50 8.16 -2.39 -11.25
N PRO A 51 6.98 -1.72 -11.08
CA PRO A 51 5.94 -1.71 -12.09
C PRO A 51 6.44 -1.25 -13.46
N ARG A 52 7.38 -0.28 -13.49
CA ARG A 52 8.02 0.19 -14.72
C ARG A 52 8.87 -0.90 -15.39
N ARG A 53 9.69 -1.62 -14.62
CA ARG A 53 10.52 -2.71 -15.16
C ARG A 53 9.67 -3.86 -15.65
N ILE A 54 8.61 -4.23 -14.91
CA ILE A 54 7.65 -5.24 -15.36
C ILE A 54 7.03 -4.80 -16.69
N GLY A 55 6.51 -3.57 -16.80
CA GLY A 55 5.94 -3.05 -18.03
C GLY A 55 6.91 -3.13 -19.21
N ALA A 56 8.14 -2.66 -19.04
CA ALA A 56 9.17 -2.72 -20.08
C ALA A 56 9.55 -4.18 -20.49
N TYR A 57 9.47 -5.12 -19.55
CA TYR A 57 9.68 -6.54 -19.86
C TYR A 57 8.54 -7.10 -20.72
N LEU A 58 7.28 -6.80 -20.36
CA LEU A 58 6.10 -7.29 -21.07
C LEU A 58 6.00 -6.81 -22.52
N GLU A 59 6.56 -5.63 -22.83
CA GLU A 59 6.63 -5.14 -24.24
C GLU A 59 7.51 -6.03 -25.12
N ARG A 60 8.45 -6.79 -24.54
CA ARG A 60 9.34 -7.71 -25.25
C ARG A 60 8.81 -9.14 -25.32
N CYS A 61 7.62 -9.41 -24.79
CA CYS A 61 7.00 -10.73 -24.72
C CYS A 61 5.65 -10.78 -25.47
N PRO A 62 5.57 -10.35 -26.74
CA PRO A 62 4.30 -10.39 -27.48
C PRO A 62 3.82 -11.84 -27.65
N GLY A 63 2.50 -12.04 -27.53
CA GLY A 63 1.90 -13.36 -27.74
C GLY A 63 2.08 -14.36 -26.59
N HIS A 64 2.71 -13.96 -25.48
CA HIS A 64 2.92 -14.88 -24.36
C HIS A 64 1.59 -15.14 -23.60
N ASP A 65 1.38 -16.41 -23.22
CA ASP A 65 0.21 -16.78 -22.41
C ASP A 65 0.18 -16.01 -21.09
N GLY A 66 -1.01 -15.51 -20.70
CA GLY A 66 -1.18 -14.70 -19.49
C GLY A 66 -0.89 -13.21 -19.67
N LEU A 67 -0.37 -12.74 -20.82
CA LEU A 67 0.03 -11.34 -21.03
C LEU A 67 -1.10 -10.35 -20.76
N THR A 68 -2.32 -10.64 -21.20
CA THR A 68 -3.49 -9.77 -20.97
C THR A 68 -3.78 -9.64 -19.47
N ARG A 69 -3.75 -10.75 -18.73
CA ARG A 69 -4.01 -10.78 -17.29
C ARG A 69 -2.92 -10.05 -16.50
N VAL A 70 -1.66 -10.22 -16.87
CA VAL A 70 -0.53 -9.50 -16.26
C VAL A 70 -0.64 -7.99 -16.49
N ARG A 71 -0.98 -7.55 -17.70
CA ARG A 71 -1.18 -6.14 -18.01
C ARG A 71 -2.36 -5.54 -17.21
N GLU A 72 -3.45 -6.31 -17.03
CA GLU A 72 -4.53 -5.88 -16.15
C GLU A 72 -4.08 -5.78 -14.69
N ALA A 73 -3.39 -6.79 -14.16
CA ALA A 73 -2.88 -6.81 -12.79
C ALA A 73 -1.90 -5.65 -12.53
N LEU A 74 -0.98 -5.40 -13.48
CA LEU A 74 0.05 -4.36 -13.36
C LEU A 74 -0.53 -2.96 -13.12
N ARG A 75 -1.73 -2.67 -13.58
CA ARG A 75 -2.42 -1.38 -13.34
C ARG A 75 -2.69 -1.12 -11.86
N PHE A 76 -2.65 -2.15 -11.02
CA PHE A 76 -2.96 -2.09 -9.59
C PHE A 76 -1.77 -2.42 -8.69
N VAL A 77 -0.68 -2.92 -9.29
CA VAL A 77 0.55 -3.21 -8.55
C VAL A 77 1.09 -1.93 -7.92
N CYS A 78 1.30 -1.95 -6.62
CA CYS A 78 2.01 -0.91 -5.88
C CYS A 78 3.47 -1.28 -5.66
N ALA A 79 4.30 -0.29 -5.40
CA ALA A 79 5.71 -0.46 -5.06
C ALA A 79 6.02 0.10 -3.68
N GLU A 80 7.18 -0.25 -3.16
CA GLU A 80 7.78 0.31 -1.94
C GLU A 80 6.99 0.06 -0.63
N ALA A 81 6.05 -0.88 -0.62
CA ALA A 81 5.45 -1.32 0.63
C ALA A 81 6.53 -1.93 1.55
N ALA A 82 6.50 -1.58 2.83
CA ALA A 82 7.47 -2.07 3.82
C ALA A 82 6.95 -3.30 4.60
N SER A 83 5.66 -3.64 4.44
CA SER A 83 5.04 -4.79 5.10
C SER A 83 3.85 -5.35 4.31
N PRO A 84 3.46 -6.64 4.53
CA PRO A 84 2.26 -7.21 3.93
C PRO A 84 0.96 -6.47 4.30
N PRO A 85 0.72 -6.04 5.56
CA PRO A 85 -0.45 -5.25 5.91
C PRO A 85 -0.57 -3.94 5.14
N GLU A 86 0.54 -3.25 4.88
CA GLU A 86 0.53 -2.04 4.04
C GLU A 86 0.08 -2.34 2.61
N VAL A 87 0.55 -3.46 2.01
CA VAL A 87 0.07 -3.91 0.70
C VAL A 87 -1.43 -4.14 0.76
N PHE A 88 -1.92 -4.85 1.79
CA PHE A 88 -3.33 -5.15 1.95
C PHE A 88 -4.17 -3.88 2.10
N MET A 89 -3.75 -2.95 2.96
CA MET A 89 -4.38 -1.64 3.14
C MET A 89 -4.46 -0.86 1.81
N ARG A 90 -3.35 -0.83 1.05
CA ARG A 90 -3.31 -0.18 -0.27
C ARG A 90 -4.28 -0.81 -1.26
N LEU A 91 -4.40 -2.15 -1.27
CA LEU A 91 -5.30 -2.86 -2.18
C LEU A 91 -6.77 -2.65 -1.79
N VAL A 92 -7.11 -2.79 -0.51
CA VAL A 92 -8.48 -2.57 -0.02
C VAL A 92 -8.95 -1.14 -0.32
N LEU A 93 -8.12 -0.14 -0.06
CA LEU A 93 -8.49 1.25 -0.30
C LEU A 93 -8.44 1.62 -1.79
N GLY A 94 -7.47 1.13 -2.54
CA GLY A 94 -7.17 1.60 -3.89
C GLY A 94 -7.83 0.83 -5.04
N LEU A 95 -8.12 -0.45 -4.87
CA LEU A 95 -8.78 -1.23 -5.92
C LEU A 95 -10.19 -0.69 -6.22
N PRO A 96 -10.64 -0.76 -7.48
CA PRO A 96 -12.01 -0.38 -7.82
C PRO A 96 -13.03 -1.32 -7.16
N ALA A 97 -14.26 -0.83 -6.96
CA ALA A 97 -15.34 -1.58 -6.30
C ALA A 97 -15.63 -2.94 -6.95
N ARG A 98 -15.46 -3.08 -8.26
CA ARG A 98 -15.60 -4.37 -8.97
C ARG A 98 -14.59 -5.44 -8.53
N LEU A 99 -13.46 -5.01 -7.95
CA LEU A 99 -12.42 -5.87 -7.39
C LEU A 99 -12.43 -5.88 -5.85
N GLY A 100 -13.49 -5.38 -5.22
CA GLY A 100 -13.66 -5.38 -3.77
C GLY A 100 -13.02 -4.20 -3.03
N GLY A 101 -12.43 -3.22 -3.71
CA GLY A 101 -11.81 -2.06 -3.09
C GLY A 101 -12.71 -0.82 -3.04
N PHE A 102 -12.19 0.26 -2.44
CA PHE A 102 -12.90 1.52 -2.24
C PHE A 102 -12.60 2.59 -3.30
N GLY A 103 -11.74 2.30 -4.29
CA GLY A 103 -11.49 3.17 -5.44
C GLY A 103 -10.62 4.40 -5.18
N LEU A 104 -9.86 4.45 -4.09
CA LEU A 104 -8.93 5.54 -3.78
C LEU A 104 -7.66 5.44 -4.63
N SER A 105 -7.74 5.83 -5.89
CA SER A 105 -6.58 5.88 -6.79
C SER A 105 -5.60 7.00 -6.40
N GLY A 106 -4.37 6.93 -6.92
CA GLY A 106 -3.36 7.99 -6.77
C GLY A 106 -2.64 8.01 -5.42
N SER A 107 -2.89 7.05 -4.53
CA SER A 107 -2.10 6.88 -3.31
C SER A 107 -0.69 6.36 -3.62
N VAL A 108 0.29 6.83 -2.85
CA VAL A 108 1.70 6.44 -2.93
C VAL A 108 2.15 5.88 -1.60
N MET A 109 2.91 4.79 -1.63
CA MET A 109 3.41 4.13 -0.43
C MET A 109 4.80 4.62 -0.08
N ASN A 110 5.06 4.75 1.22
CA ASN A 110 6.38 5.05 1.80
C ASN A 110 7.13 6.19 1.11
N LYS A 111 6.39 7.18 0.59
CA LYS A 111 6.97 8.33 -0.11
C LYS A 111 7.67 9.26 0.85
N ARG A 112 8.95 9.51 0.61
CA ARG A 112 9.68 10.56 1.34
C ARG A 112 9.09 11.93 1.05
N ILE A 113 8.63 12.62 2.10
CA ILE A 113 8.14 13.99 2.06
C ILE A 113 9.17 14.87 2.77
N LYS A 114 9.56 15.99 2.14
CA LYS A 114 10.39 17.00 2.77
C LYS A 114 9.51 17.83 3.72
N PRO A 115 9.75 17.79 5.03
CA PRO A 115 8.98 18.58 5.99
C PRO A 115 9.28 20.07 5.88
N SER A 116 8.32 20.91 6.28
CA SER A 116 8.56 22.33 6.52
C SER A 116 9.61 22.54 7.62
N LYS A 117 10.11 23.76 7.76
CA LYS A 117 11.03 24.10 8.87
C LYS A 117 10.43 23.76 10.24
N ARG A 118 9.13 24.02 10.42
CA ARG A 118 8.39 23.72 11.66
C ARG A 118 8.27 22.21 11.90
N ALA A 119 7.84 21.47 10.91
CA ALA A 119 7.70 20.01 11.00
C ALA A 119 9.05 19.31 11.21
N LYS A 120 10.12 19.83 10.56
CA LYS A 120 11.51 19.35 10.78
C LYS A 120 11.95 19.58 12.22
N ALA A 121 11.70 20.76 12.80
CA ALA A 121 12.03 21.05 14.19
C ALA A 121 11.29 20.14 15.16
N LEU A 122 10.00 19.82 14.88
CA LEU A 122 9.20 18.89 15.68
C LEU A 122 9.73 17.45 15.55
N ALA A 123 9.94 16.96 14.34
CA ALA A 123 10.32 15.56 14.09
C ALA A 123 11.79 15.24 14.36
N GLY A 124 12.67 16.26 14.35
CA GLY A 124 14.13 16.05 14.37
C GLY A 124 14.66 15.28 13.15
N ARG A 125 13.92 15.28 12.03
CA ARG A 125 14.23 14.49 10.84
C ARG A 125 14.18 15.32 9.56
N GLU A 126 15.05 14.99 8.60
CA GLU A 126 15.13 15.66 7.29
C GLU A 126 14.01 15.21 6.32
N SER A 127 13.36 14.10 6.61
CA SER A 127 12.24 13.58 5.82
C SER A 127 11.23 12.86 6.70
N LEU A 128 9.96 12.95 6.32
CA LEU A 128 8.87 12.16 6.86
C LEU A 128 8.46 11.13 5.82
N VAL A 129 8.04 9.96 6.28
CA VAL A 129 7.65 8.86 5.39
C VAL A 129 6.27 8.34 5.83
N PRO A 130 5.20 8.85 5.21
CA PRO A 130 3.86 8.28 5.34
C PRO A 130 3.79 6.85 4.79
N ASP A 131 3.02 5.96 5.44
CA ASP A 131 2.86 4.59 4.94
C ASP A 131 2.01 4.57 3.66
N LEU A 132 0.87 5.24 3.68
CA LEU A 132 0.00 5.39 2.50
C LEU A 132 -0.44 6.86 2.36
N TYR A 133 0.20 7.58 1.46
CA TYR A 133 -0.04 9.00 1.24
C TYR A 133 -0.96 9.26 0.05
N LEU A 134 -2.00 10.09 0.26
CA LEU A 134 -2.89 10.62 -0.77
C LEU A 134 -2.60 12.12 -0.96
N PRO A 135 -1.77 12.49 -1.96
CA PRO A 135 -1.29 13.87 -2.12
C PRO A 135 -2.39 14.88 -2.43
N ASP A 136 -3.39 14.46 -3.19
CA ASP A 136 -4.49 15.30 -3.67
C ASP A 136 -5.43 15.80 -2.57
N CYS A 137 -5.49 15.08 -1.44
CA CYS A 137 -6.29 15.49 -0.29
C CYS A 137 -5.47 15.62 1.01
N LYS A 138 -4.14 15.58 0.91
CA LYS A 138 -3.21 15.68 2.04
C LYS A 138 -3.59 14.75 3.20
N LEU A 139 -3.84 13.49 2.86
CA LEU A 139 -4.19 12.45 3.81
C LEU A 139 -3.06 11.42 3.87
N ASP A 140 -2.67 11.08 5.08
CA ASP A 140 -1.78 9.98 5.41
C ASP A 140 -2.56 8.91 6.16
N ILE A 141 -2.38 7.64 5.76
CA ILE A 141 -2.98 6.49 6.43
C ILE A 141 -1.84 5.61 6.89
N GLU A 142 -1.61 5.60 8.20
CA GLU A 142 -0.55 4.86 8.88
C GLU A 142 -1.07 3.50 9.35
N PHE A 143 -0.28 2.45 9.18
CA PHE A 143 -0.58 1.12 9.71
C PHE A 143 0.14 0.91 11.04
N ASP A 144 -0.62 0.66 12.10
CA ASP A 144 -0.09 0.34 13.42
C ASP A 144 -0.23 -1.15 13.72
N SER A 145 0.87 -1.90 13.59
CA SER A 145 0.94 -3.33 13.92
C SER A 145 1.05 -3.58 15.43
N ASN A 146 1.42 -2.58 16.21
CA ASN A 146 1.84 -2.72 17.60
C ASN A 146 0.93 -1.99 18.59
N ALA A 147 -0.32 -1.68 18.20
CA ALA A 147 -1.25 -0.94 19.07
C ALA A 147 -1.41 -1.55 20.49
N GLU A 148 -1.06 -2.82 20.66
CA GLU A 148 -1.15 -3.53 21.95
C GLU A 148 0.18 -3.69 22.71
N HIS A 149 1.35 -3.42 22.04
CA HIS A 149 2.67 -3.72 22.61
C HIS A 149 3.73 -2.61 22.39
N LEU A 150 3.31 -1.37 22.17
CA LEU A 150 4.24 -0.24 21.98
C LEU A 150 5.09 0.00 23.21
N THR A 151 6.41 0.06 23.04
CA THR A 151 7.28 0.68 24.06
C THR A 151 6.98 2.16 24.14
N ALA A 152 7.14 2.78 25.33
CA ALA A 152 6.95 4.23 25.53
C ALA A 152 7.77 5.05 24.52
N ARG A 153 8.97 4.58 24.18
CA ARG A 153 9.85 5.23 23.19
C ARG A 153 9.23 5.20 21.79
N GLN A 154 8.68 4.07 21.35
CA GLN A 154 8.07 3.97 20.03
C GLN A 154 6.82 4.84 19.94
N ALA A 155 5.95 4.80 20.96
CA ALA A 155 4.77 5.67 21.05
C ALA A 155 5.13 7.17 20.94
N THR A 156 6.23 7.60 21.57
CA THR A 156 6.73 8.97 21.47
C THR A 156 7.18 9.31 20.04
N LEU A 157 7.90 8.41 19.36
CA LEU A 157 8.37 8.61 17.99
C LEU A 157 7.19 8.73 17.01
N ASP A 158 6.17 7.88 17.17
CA ASP A 158 4.98 7.87 16.31
C ASP A 158 4.11 9.12 16.55
N ALA A 159 3.93 9.53 17.81
CA ALA A 159 3.27 10.78 18.16
C ALA A 159 4.01 11.99 17.55
N THR A 160 5.33 12.01 17.64
CA THR A 160 6.18 13.07 17.08
C THR A 160 6.09 13.13 15.55
N LYS A 161 6.12 11.97 14.86
CA LYS A 161 5.91 11.87 13.41
C LYS A 161 4.54 12.44 13.03
N ARG A 162 3.48 12.03 13.75
CA ARG A 162 2.11 12.53 13.52
C ARG A 162 2.01 14.03 13.68
N MET A 163 2.51 14.60 14.80
CA MET A 163 2.51 16.04 15.03
C MET A 163 3.22 16.82 13.92
N ALA A 164 4.33 16.29 13.41
CA ALA A 164 5.06 16.91 12.32
C ALA A 164 4.26 16.89 11.01
N LEU A 165 3.65 15.76 10.65
CA LEU A 165 2.80 15.63 9.46
C LEU A 165 1.58 16.57 9.55
N GLU A 166 0.91 16.61 10.70
CA GLU A 166 -0.23 17.48 10.94
C GLU A 166 0.16 18.97 10.90
N SER A 167 1.36 19.33 11.37
CA SER A 167 1.87 20.71 11.29
C SER A 167 2.10 21.17 9.85
N ASP A 168 2.29 20.23 8.91
CA ASP A 168 2.39 20.47 7.47
C ASP A 168 1.01 20.38 6.76
N GLY A 169 -0.07 20.29 7.54
CA GLY A 169 -1.43 20.28 7.03
C GLY A 169 -1.91 18.94 6.51
N LEU A 170 -1.21 17.86 6.81
CA LEU A 170 -1.71 16.51 6.54
C LEU A 170 -2.69 16.10 7.63
N LYS A 171 -3.74 15.39 7.23
CA LYS A 171 -4.54 14.59 8.17
C LYS A 171 -3.88 13.22 8.29
N VAL A 172 -3.69 12.73 9.50
CA VAL A 172 -3.19 11.38 9.75
C VAL A 172 -4.32 10.51 10.30
N ILE A 173 -4.53 9.35 9.69
CA ILE A 173 -5.45 8.30 10.17
C ILE A 173 -4.61 7.07 10.46
N THR A 174 -4.71 6.53 11.67
CA THR A 174 -4.06 5.27 12.03
C THR A 174 -5.05 4.11 11.88
N VAL A 175 -4.60 3.03 11.26
CA VAL A 175 -5.36 1.79 11.07
C VAL A 175 -4.63 0.66 11.77
N THR A 176 -5.28 0.02 12.73
CA THR A 176 -4.77 -1.16 13.44
C THR A 176 -5.05 -2.45 12.68
N THR A 177 -4.43 -3.55 13.07
CA THR A 177 -4.66 -4.88 12.48
C THR A 177 -6.15 -5.27 12.51
N SER A 178 -6.83 -5.04 13.64
CA SER A 178 -8.27 -5.35 13.79
C SER A 178 -9.14 -4.47 12.89
N GLN A 179 -8.78 -3.20 12.73
CA GLN A 179 -9.48 -2.27 11.83
C GLN A 179 -9.25 -2.63 10.36
N LEU A 180 -8.04 -3.02 9.99
CA LEU A 180 -7.72 -3.45 8.62
C LEU A 180 -8.52 -4.70 8.22
N ALA A 181 -8.79 -5.60 9.15
CA ALA A 181 -9.65 -6.77 8.95
C ALA A 181 -11.16 -6.44 8.96
N SER A 182 -11.55 -5.22 9.32
CA SER A 182 -12.95 -4.79 9.41
C SER A 182 -13.38 -3.99 8.18
N ALA A 183 -14.28 -4.56 7.37
CA ALA A 183 -14.84 -3.87 6.21
C ALA A 183 -15.53 -2.54 6.56
N SER A 184 -16.19 -2.45 7.73
CA SER A 184 -16.83 -1.22 8.20
C SER A 184 -15.81 -0.16 8.57
N ALA A 185 -14.73 -0.52 9.27
CA ALA A 185 -13.65 0.41 9.61
C ALA A 185 -12.97 0.94 8.36
N MET A 186 -12.60 0.07 7.41
CA MET A 186 -11.98 0.47 6.15
C MET A 186 -12.90 1.32 5.29
N ARG A 187 -14.21 1.10 5.35
CA ARG A 187 -15.20 1.97 4.71
C ARG A 187 -15.19 3.38 5.29
N HIS A 188 -15.10 3.54 6.63
CA HIS A 188 -14.98 4.86 7.25
C HIS A 188 -13.72 5.59 6.82
N VAL A 189 -12.57 4.90 6.77
CA VAL A 189 -11.32 5.48 6.25
C VAL A 189 -11.50 5.95 4.80
N ALA A 190 -12.13 5.13 3.96
CA ALA A 190 -12.39 5.49 2.56
C ALA A 190 -13.38 6.67 2.45
N GLN A 191 -14.42 6.73 3.29
CA GLN A 191 -15.37 7.84 3.33
C GLN A 191 -14.68 9.15 3.69
N GLU A 192 -13.80 9.15 4.68
CA GLU A 192 -13.01 10.34 5.07
C GLU A 192 -12.14 10.81 3.90
N ALA A 193 -11.42 9.89 3.23
CA ALA A 193 -10.60 10.21 2.08
C ALA A 193 -11.42 10.81 0.92
N HIS A 194 -12.58 10.22 0.62
CA HIS A 194 -13.48 10.74 -0.41
C HIS A 194 -14.06 12.11 -0.03
N ALA A 195 -14.45 12.32 1.22
CA ALA A 195 -14.94 13.60 1.71
C ALA A 195 -13.88 14.71 1.55
N ARG A 196 -12.63 14.42 1.91
CA ARG A 196 -11.50 15.35 1.73
C ARG A 196 -11.20 15.68 0.27
N ARG A 197 -11.51 14.77 -0.66
CA ARG A 197 -11.44 15.00 -2.11
C ARG A 197 -12.64 15.77 -2.67
N GLY A 198 -13.64 16.08 -1.86
CA GLY A 198 -14.92 16.61 -2.34
C GLY A 198 -15.72 15.62 -3.19
N THR A 199 -15.47 14.32 -3.02
CA THR A 199 -16.16 13.25 -3.75
C THR A 199 -16.99 12.39 -2.81
N ARG A 200 -17.90 11.58 -3.37
CA ARG A 200 -18.67 10.60 -2.59
C ARG A 200 -18.18 9.19 -2.88
N LEU A 201 -17.99 8.40 -1.82
CA LEU A 201 -17.80 6.96 -1.95
C LEU A 201 -19.05 6.32 -2.58
N ARG A 202 -18.90 5.71 -3.76
CA ARG A 202 -19.98 5.03 -4.48
C ARG A 202 -19.69 3.54 -4.57
N LEU A 203 -20.28 2.75 -3.68
CA LEU A 203 -20.22 1.29 -3.73
C LEU A 203 -21.44 0.79 -4.51
N ARG A 204 -21.25 0.45 -5.80
CA ARG A 204 -22.32 -0.07 -6.67
C ARG A 204 -22.53 -1.58 -6.54
N CYS A 205 -21.77 -2.29 -5.71
CA CYS A 205 -21.84 -3.74 -5.57
C CYS A 205 -22.74 -4.11 -4.39
N LYS A 206 -23.88 -4.76 -4.66
CA LYS A 206 -24.79 -5.25 -3.61
C LYS A 206 -24.15 -6.31 -2.71
N ASN A 207 -23.08 -6.96 -3.15
CA ASN A 207 -22.39 -8.08 -2.47
C ASN A 207 -20.97 -7.73 -1.99
N PHE A 208 -20.70 -6.47 -1.70
CA PHE A 208 -19.37 -6.03 -1.24
C PHE A 208 -18.91 -6.77 0.04
N ALA A 209 -19.87 -7.03 0.96
CA ALA A 209 -19.60 -7.72 2.23
C ALA A 209 -19.38 -9.25 2.10
N LEU A 210 -19.71 -9.85 0.96
CA LEU A 210 -19.60 -11.31 0.76
C LEU A 210 -18.31 -11.73 0.03
N ARG A 211 -17.46 -10.78 -0.34
CA ARG A 211 -16.20 -11.03 -1.08
C ARG A 211 -14.93 -10.71 -0.28
N GLN A 212 -15.08 -10.43 1.03
CA GLN A 212 -13.95 -10.24 1.95
C GLN A 212 -13.75 -11.46 2.83
#